data_ecd2f8bbbbe2c66a7810e0dd240be617
#
_entry.id   ecd2f8bbbbe2c66a7810e0dd240be617
#
_cell.length_a   1.000
_cell.length_b   1.000
_cell.length_c   1.000
_cell.angle_alpha   90.00
_cell.angle_beta   90.00
_cell.angle_gamma   90.00
#
_symmetry.space_group_name_H-M   'P 1'
#
loop_
_entity.id
_entity.type
_entity.pdbx_description
1 polymer ?
#
loop_
_entity_poly.entity_id
_entity_poly.type
_entity_poly.pdbx_seq_one_letter_code
_entity_poly.pdbx_strand_id
1 'polypeptide(L)'
;MAKMNEAMINKEYMRWVVRAWRYRLRTEKQEIYFLLNHLKPGQTVLDIGAHKGAYTYWMSNRVGELGRVIAFEPQPRLNAYLSLI
;
A
#
# COMPACT_ATOMS: atom_id res chain seq x y z
N MET A 1 -14.50 -20.04 4.38
CA MET A 1 -14.22 -18.64 4.71
C MET A 1 -15.35 -17.77 4.20
N ALA A 2 -15.90 -16.92 5.04
CA ALA A 2 -16.97 -16.03 4.62
C ALA A 2 -16.44 -14.98 3.65
N LYS A 3 -17.21 -14.71 2.59
CA LYS A 3 -16.86 -13.64 1.66
C LYS A 3 -17.15 -12.28 2.31
N MET A 4 -16.23 -11.34 2.14
CA MET A 4 -16.47 -9.98 2.57
C MET A 4 -17.47 -9.31 1.61
N ASN A 5 -18.42 -8.58 2.16
CA ASN A 5 -19.34 -7.78 1.36
C ASN A 5 -18.69 -6.45 0.97
N GLU A 6 -19.37 -5.72 0.09
CA GLU A 6 -18.86 -4.44 -0.43
C GLU A 6 -18.60 -3.42 0.69
N ALA A 7 -19.47 -3.33 1.68
CA ALA A 7 -19.31 -2.41 2.80
C ALA A 7 -18.06 -2.72 3.61
N MET A 8 -17.76 -4.01 3.83
CA MET A 8 -16.54 -4.43 4.54
C MET A 8 -15.29 -4.11 3.76
N ILE A 9 -15.31 -4.33 2.44
CA ILE A 9 -14.19 -4.00 1.56
C ILE A 9 -13.93 -2.50 1.56
N ASN A 10 -14.97 -1.68 1.47
CA ASN A 10 -14.85 -0.23 1.50
C ASN A 10 -14.27 0.25 2.84
N LYS A 11 -14.69 -0.35 3.95
CA LYS A 11 -14.18 -0.03 5.27
C LYS A 11 -12.68 -0.33 5.38
N GLU A 12 -12.24 -1.48 4.88
CA GLU A 12 -10.82 -1.85 4.90
C GLU A 12 -10.01 -0.94 3.98
N TYR A 13 -10.55 -0.56 2.84
CA TYR A 13 -9.90 0.39 1.95
C TYR A 13 -9.68 1.73 2.65
N MET A 14 -10.68 2.25 3.34
CA MET A 14 -10.56 3.51 4.08
C MET A 14 -9.53 3.41 5.21
N ARG A 15 -9.48 2.29 5.91
CA ARG A 15 -8.47 2.06 6.95
C ARG A 15 -7.06 2.06 6.36
N TRP A 16 -6.91 1.48 5.19
CA TRP A 16 -5.63 1.47 4.47
C TRP A 16 -5.19 2.89 4.13
N VAL A 17 -6.08 3.69 3.56
CA VAL A 17 -5.80 5.08 3.22
C VAL A 17 -5.40 5.89 4.46
N VAL A 18 -6.16 5.78 5.54
CA VAL A 18 -5.86 6.48 6.80
C VAL A 18 -4.49 6.07 7.34
N ARG A 19 -4.18 4.78 7.32
CA ARG A 19 -2.88 4.27 7.77
C ARG A 19 -1.74 4.82 6.93
N ALA A 20 -1.93 4.85 5.61
CA ALA A 20 -0.91 5.36 4.69
C ALA A 20 -0.60 6.82 4.98
N TRP A 21 -1.61 7.63 5.24
CA TRP A 21 -1.42 9.03 5.60
C TRP A 21 -0.76 9.20 6.95
N ARG A 22 -1.08 8.34 7.92
CA ARG A 22 -0.43 8.37 9.23
C ARG A 22 1.07 8.09 9.10
N TYR A 23 1.44 7.12 8.28
CA TYR A 23 2.85 6.83 8.01
C TYR A 23 3.55 8.02 7.38
N ARG A 24 2.91 8.65 6.40
CA ARG A 24 3.49 9.81 5.71
C ARG A 24 3.67 11.00 6.64
N LEU A 25 2.70 11.26 7.50
CA LEU A 25 2.70 12.49 8.30
C LEU A 25 3.37 12.33 9.66
N ARG A 26 3.50 11.11 10.19
CA ARG A 26 3.98 10.88 11.55
C ARG A 26 4.98 9.75 11.68
N THR A 27 4.57 8.51 11.39
CA THR A 27 5.32 7.31 11.77
C THR A 27 6.62 7.17 10.99
N GLU A 28 6.58 7.36 9.68
CA GLU A 28 7.73 7.22 8.80
C GLU A 28 7.78 8.35 7.78
N LYS A 29 7.68 9.56 8.28
CA LYS A 29 7.59 10.78 7.48
C LYS A 29 8.75 10.94 6.51
N GLN A 30 9.98 10.76 7.00
CA GLN A 30 11.17 10.96 6.20
C GLN A 30 11.34 9.89 5.13
N GLU A 31 11.03 8.64 5.50
CA GLU A 31 11.13 7.50 4.60
C GLU A 31 10.15 7.62 3.44
N ILE A 32 8.90 7.99 3.74
CA ILE A 32 7.90 8.20 2.69
C ILE A 32 8.26 9.40 1.81
N TYR A 33 8.75 10.47 2.39
CA TYR A 33 9.21 11.64 1.63
C TYR A 33 10.33 11.28 0.67
N PHE A 34 11.33 10.53 1.15
CA PHE A 34 12.44 10.05 0.33
C PHE A 34 11.91 9.21 -0.85
N LEU A 35 11.03 8.29 -0.56
CA LEU A 35 10.45 7.39 -1.56
C LEU A 35 9.71 8.19 -2.64
N LEU A 36 8.87 9.13 -2.25
CA LEU A 36 8.10 9.94 -3.19
C LEU A 36 8.98 10.80 -4.08
N ASN A 37 10.13 11.23 -3.58
CA ASN A 37 11.06 12.04 -4.37
C ASN A 37 11.92 11.24 -5.33
N HIS A 38 12.05 9.93 -5.12
CA HIS A 38 12.91 9.07 -5.94
C HIS A 38 12.15 8.20 -6.93
N LEU A 39 10.86 7.95 -6.67
CA LEU A 39 10.04 7.20 -7.61
C LEU A 39 9.51 8.11 -8.71
N LYS A 40 9.42 7.55 -9.91
CA LYS A 40 8.91 8.25 -11.08
C LYS A 40 7.68 7.55 -11.65
N PRO A 41 6.76 8.29 -12.25
CA PRO A 41 5.62 7.68 -12.95
C PRO A 41 6.08 6.65 -13.98
N GLY A 42 5.35 5.56 -14.09
CA GLY A 42 5.62 4.50 -15.05
C GLY A 42 6.61 3.43 -14.60
N GLN A 43 7.28 3.61 -13.46
CA GLN A 43 8.24 2.63 -12.98
C GLN A 43 7.56 1.38 -12.45
N THR A 44 8.28 0.26 -12.50
CA THR A 44 7.91 -0.98 -11.80
C THR A 44 8.75 -1.07 -10.54
N VAL A 45 8.09 -1.20 -9.39
CA VAL A 45 8.78 -1.25 -8.09
C VAL A 45 8.35 -2.47 -7.30
N LEU A 46 9.25 -2.94 -6.44
CA LEU A 46 8.99 -4.06 -5.55
C LEU A 46 8.85 -3.54 -4.13
N ASP A 47 7.79 -3.97 -3.44
CA ASP A 47 7.56 -3.69 -2.04
C ASP A 47 7.72 -4.98 -1.25
N ILE A 48 8.92 -5.22 -0.76
CA ILE A 48 9.26 -6.46 -0.05
C ILE A 48 8.95 -6.28 1.43
N GLY A 49 8.15 -7.19 1.99
CA GLY A 49 7.65 -7.04 3.35
C GLY A 49 6.57 -5.98 3.43
N ALA A 50 5.64 -6.00 2.48
CA ALA A 50 4.62 -4.96 2.33
C ALA A 50 3.74 -4.75 3.56
N HIS A 51 3.62 -5.78 4.39
CA HIS A 51 2.83 -5.74 5.62
C HIS A 51 1.39 -5.31 5.31
N LYS A 52 0.87 -4.24 5.92
CA LYS A 52 -0.50 -3.76 5.68
C LYS A 52 -0.60 -2.75 4.54
N GLY A 53 0.48 -2.53 3.82
CA GLY A 53 0.45 -1.79 2.56
C GLY A 53 0.54 -0.28 2.63
N ALA A 54 1.08 0.29 3.73
CA ALA A 54 1.25 1.74 3.82
C ALA A 54 2.21 2.27 2.75
N TYR A 55 3.35 1.62 2.57
CA TYR A 55 4.28 1.97 1.51
C TYR A 55 3.72 1.64 0.13
N THR A 56 3.03 0.50 0.01
CA THR A 56 2.38 0.10 -1.25
C THR A 56 1.45 1.20 -1.74
N TYR A 57 0.71 1.83 -0.85
CA TYR A 57 -0.18 2.92 -1.20
C TYR A 57 0.57 4.07 -1.88
N TRP A 58 1.65 4.54 -1.26
CA TRP A 58 2.39 5.68 -1.80
C TRP A 58 3.16 5.34 -3.07
N MET A 59 3.72 4.14 -3.14
CA MET A 59 4.38 3.65 -4.35
C MET A 59 3.39 3.60 -5.52
N SER A 60 2.20 3.05 -5.28
CA SER A 60 1.15 2.93 -6.29
C SER A 60 0.71 4.29 -6.81
N ASN A 61 0.49 5.24 -5.90
CA ASN A 61 0.15 6.60 -6.27
C ASN A 61 1.22 7.25 -7.13
N ARG A 62 2.48 7.06 -6.77
CA ARG A 62 3.58 7.73 -7.44
C ARG A 62 3.85 7.18 -8.82
N VAL A 63 3.83 5.85 -8.99
CA VAL A 63 4.11 5.22 -10.29
C VAL A 63 2.93 5.37 -11.26
N GLY A 64 1.72 5.55 -10.76
CA GLY A 64 0.55 5.84 -11.56
C GLY A 64 0.05 4.66 -12.39
N GLU A 65 -0.85 4.95 -13.33
CA GLU A 65 -1.52 3.93 -14.14
C GLU A 65 -0.57 3.16 -15.04
N LEU A 66 0.50 3.78 -15.50
CA LEU A 66 1.48 3.13 -16.38
C LEU A 66 2.57 2.42 -15.59
N GLY A 67 2.59 2.59 -14.28
CA GLY A 67 3.55 1.94 -13.42
C GLY A 67 2.97 0.67 -12.79
N ARG A 68 3.79 0.01 -12.00
CA ARG A 68 3.40 -1.23 -11.31
C ARG A 68 4.09 -1.33 -9.97
N VAL A 69 3.33 -1.75 -8.96
CA VAL A 69 3.88 -2.13 -7.66
C VAL A 69 3.62 -3.61 -7.45
N ILE A 70 4.69 -4.36 -7.17
CA ILE A 70 4.59 -5.78 -6.85
C ILE A 70 4.90 -5.90 -5.37
N ALA A 71 3.90 -6.22 -4.57
CA ALA A 71 4.02 -6.32 -3.13
C ALA A 71 4.23 -7.78 -2.71
N PHE A 72 5.23 -8.00 -1.87
CA PHE A 72 5.55 -9.31 -1.31
C PHE A 72 5.35 -9.28 0.20
N GLU A 73 4.48 -10.13 0.68
CA GLU A 73 4.25 -10.28 2.12
C GLU A 73 4.16 -11.76 2.45
N PRO A 74 5.17 -12.33 3.15
CA PRO A 74 5.20 -13.77 3.42
C PRO A 74 4.19 -14.22 4.47
N GLN A 75 3.68 -13.32 5.31
CA GLN A 75 2.70 -13.66 6.32
C GLN A 75 1.33 -13.87 5.68
N PRO A 76 0.76 -15.10 5.72
CA PRO A 76 -0.48 -15.39 4.98
C PRO A 76 -1.64 -14.47 5.32
N ARG A 77 -1.76 -14.11 6.58
CA ARG A 77 -2.84 -13.23 7.05
C ARG A 77 -2.76 -11.83 6.42
N LEU A 78 -1.55 -11.27 6.36
CA LEU A 78 -1.34 -9.95 5.78
C LEU A 78 -1.40 -9.99 4.25
N ASN A 79 -0.97 -11.09 3.65
CA ASN A 79 -1.10 -11.28 2.21
C ASN A 79 -2.57 -11.28 1.80
N ALA A 80 -3.41 -12.00 2.53
CA ALA A 80 -4.85 -12.00 2.28
C ALA A 80 -5.45 -10.59 2.43
N TYR A 81 -5.00 -9.83 3.42
CA TYR A 81 -5.42 -8.45 3.61
C TYR A 81 -5.06 -7.58 2.41
N LEU A 82 -3.82 -7.67 1.92
CA LEU A 82 -3.36 -6.90 0.76
C LEU A 82 -4.19 -7.20 -0.49
N SER A 83 -4.69 -8.41 -0.64
CA SER A 83 -5.52 -8.78 -1.77
C SER A 83 -6.88 -8.09 -1.79
N LEU A 84 -7.29 -7.51 -0.67
CA LEU A 84 -8.58 -6.82 -0.54
C LEU A 84 -8.52 -5.34 -0.88
N ILE A 85 -7.34 -4.76 -0.92
CA ILE A 85 -7.17 -3.32 -1.08
C ILE A 85 -6.53 -2.94 -2.40
#